data_bf7c6dda2e1db48d3b54b907bd325cd7
#
_entry.id   bf7c6dda2e1db48d3b54b907bd325cd7
#
_cell.length_a   1.000
_cell.length_b   1.000
_cell.length_c   1.000
_cell.angle_alpha   90.00
_cell.angle_beta   90.00
_cell.angle_gamma   90.00
#
_symmetry.space_group_name_H-M   'P 1'
#
loop_
_entity.id
_entity.type
_entity.pdbx_description
1 polymer ?
#
loop_
_entity_poly.entity_id
_entity_poly.type
_entity_poly.pdbx_seq_one_letter_code
_entity_poly.pdbx_strand_id
1 'polypeptide(L)'
;MRTVNKFIFTGLFFVLAVCAFAQAQDSIVHADTTVITAQDVTVAPPDSLKAADSLQVMTDTVPPKKTKVYLIHSNTLSFDKAVKPDAQILNGDVCFRHDSSYMYCDSAYFFEQTNSLEAFSNVRMEQGDTLFVYGDYLFYDGSTQVAYLRENVRMENGQVTLFTDSLNYERIPNIGYYFEGGLIVDSLNQLSSFYGQYSPETKLAVFNDSVQVENPDFTLYSDTLHYDTESKAVSYTHLRAHETA
;
A
#
# COMPACT_ATOMS: atom_id res chain seq x y z
N MET A 1 -7.21 29.20 23.41
CA MET A 1 -6.52 28.96 22.13
C MET A 1 -5.02 29.02 22.43
N ARG A 2 -4.41 27.88 22.75
CA ARG A 2 -2.97 27.81 23.00
C ARG A 2 -2.32 27.26 21.75
N THR A 3 -1.48 28.03 21.14
CA THR A 3 -0.58 27.67 20.05
C THR A 3 0.36 26.57 20.59
N VAL A 4 0.08 25.33 20.24
CA VAL A 4 0.99 24.22 20.47
C VAL A 4 2.18 24.42 19.52
N ASN A 5 3.35 24.43 20.10
CA ASN A 5 4.62 24.82 19.50
C ASN A 5 4.91 23.98 18.26
N LYS A 6 5.19 24.62 17.14
CA LYS A 6 5.56 24.02 15.84
C LYS A 6 6.80 23.09 15.88
N PHE A 7 7.47 23.00 17.01
CA PHE A 7 8.73 22.24 17.17
C PHE A 7 8.55 20.75 17.51
N ILE A 8 7.34 20.32 17.93
CA ILE A 8 7.10 18.94 18.40
C ILE A 8 6.95 17.92 17.26
N PHE A 9 6.65 18.38 16.05
CA PHE A 9 6.31 17.51 14.93
C PHE A 9 7.43 17.20 13.94
N THR A 10 8.61 17.74 14.11
CA THR A 10 9.73 17.52 13.16
C THR A 10 10.22 16.06 13.15
N GLY A 11 10.08 15.33 14.24
CA GLY A 11 10.51 13.93 14.33
C GLY A 11 9.52 12.92 13.74
N LEU A 12 8.21 13.20 13.76
CA LEU A 12 7.17 12.33 13.20
C LEU A 12 7.19 12.36 11.64
N PHE A 13 7.94 13.27 11.08
CA PHE A 13 8.02 13.53 9.64
C PHE A 13 8.58 12.40 8.79
N PHE A 14 9.38 11.51 9.40
CA PHE A 14 10.08 10.47 8.63
C PHE A 14 9.30 9.16 8.53
N VAL A 15 8.37 8.91 9.45
CA VAL A 15 7.69 7.61 9.58
C VAL A 15 6.83 7.25 8.37
N LEU A 16 6.26 8.23 7.69
CA LEU A 16 5.20 7.98 6.70
C LEU A 16 5.53 8.37 5.26
N ALA A 17 6.69 9.01 5.05
CA ALA A 17 7.08 9.46 3.70
C ALA A 17 7.51 8.34 2.74
N VAL A 18 7.61 7.11 3.22
CA VAL A 18 8.39 6.07 2.55
C VAL A 18 7.57 5.02 1.82
N CYS A 19 6.25 4.95 2.01
CA CYS A 19 5.40 4.06 1.19
C CYS A 19 5.13 4.57 -0.24
N ALA A 20 5.73 5.70 -0.64
CA ALA A 20 5.34 6.42 -1.85
C ALA A 20 6.15 6.09 -3.12
N PHE A 21 6.99 5.08 -3.13
CA PHE A 21 7.79 4.82 -4.34
C PHE A 21 7.71 3.39 -4.85
N ALA A 22 6.86 3.18 -5.81
CA ALA A 22 7.10 2.23 -6.90
C ALA A 22 6.21 2.55 -8.10
N GLN A 23 6.39 3.72 -8.70
CA GLN A 23 6.08 3.87 -10.12
C GLN A 23 7.38 4.19 -10.82
N ALA A 24 8.01 3.16 -11.39
CA ALA A 24 9.00 3.33 -12.43
C ALA A 24 8.29 3.99 -13.62
N GLN A 25 8.71 5.19 -13.92
CA GLN A 25 8.33 5.88 -15.15
C GLN A 25 8.88 5.09 -16.34
N ASP A 26 8.00 4.49 -17.10
CA ASP A 26 8.26 4.21 -18.50
C ASP A 26 7.07 4.75 -19.28
N SER A 27 7.28 5.90 -19.91
CA SER A 27 6.76 6.20 -21.25
C SER A 27 6.86 7.70 -21.50
N ILE A 28 7.87 8.07 -22.23
CA ILE A 28 7.90 9.32 -23.01
C ILE A 28 6.96 9.11 -24.18
N VAL A 29 5.81 9.72 -24.15
CA VAL A 29 5.02 9.97 -25.36
C VAL A 29 4.78 11.47 -25.44
N HIS A 30 5.38 12.09 -26.42
CA HIS A 30 5.08 13.45 -26.84
C HIS A 30 3.62 13.51 -27.27
N ALA A 31 2.84 14.36 -26.64
CA ALA A 31 1.55 14.79 -27.14
C ALA A 31 1.61 16.30 -27.42
N ASP A 32 1.38 16.62 -28.67
CA ASP A 32 1.27 17.94 -29.24
C ASP A 32 0.23 18.79 -28.52
N THR A 33 0.63 19.98 -28.10
CA THR A 33 -0.23 20.97 -27.47
C THR A 33 -0.91 21.79 -28.55
N THR A 34 -2.18 21.53 -28.80
CA THR A 34 -3.04 22.50 -29.54
C THR A 34 -3.72 23.43 -28.55
N VAL A 35 -3.28 24.66 -28.55
CA VAL A 35 -3.90 25.80 -27.84
C VAL A 35 -5.18 26.18 -28.59
N ILE A 36 -6.34 26.10 -27.92
CA ILE A 36 -7.59 26.69 -28.40
C ILE A 36 -7.86 27.96 -27.62
N THR A 37 -7.75 29.09 -28.32
CA THR A 37 -8.13 30.41 -27.83
C THR A 37 -9.64 30.57 -27.80
N ALA A 38 -10.14 31.06 -26.66
CA ALA A 38 -11.54 31.43 -26.48
C ALA A 38 -11.84 32.77 -27.19
N GLN A 39 -12.83 32.78 -28.04
CA GLN A 39 -13.52 34.04 -28.43
C GLN A 39 -15.02 33.80 -28.64
N ASP A 40 -15.76 34.70 -28.03
CA ASP A 40 -17.12 35.21 -28.31
C ASP A 40 -18.33 34.33 -27.93
N VAL A 41 -18.94 34.74 -26.83
CA VAL A 41 -20.30 34.38 -26.42
C VAL A 41 -21.24 35.52 -26.77
N THR A 42 -22.15 35.31 -27.74
CA THR A 42 -23.29 36.19 -27.98
C THR A 42 -24.54 35.56 -27.33
N VAL A 43 -25.20 36.34 -26.47
CA VAL A 43 -26.42 35.96 -25.73
C VAL A 43 -27.66 36.18 -26.60
N ALA A 44 -28.60 35.24 -26.64
CA ALA A 44 -29.99 35.45 -26.98
C ALA A 44 -30.94 34.54 -26.17
N PRO A 45 -32.17 34.96 -25.83
CA PRO A 45 -32.98 34.48 -24.71
C PRO A 45 -33.97 33.33 -25.05
N PRO A 46 -34.76 32.89 -24.05
CA PRO A 46 -35.14 31.50 -23.87
C PRO A 46 -36.48 31.11 -24.50
N ASP A 47 -36.59 29.87 -24.93
CA ASP A 47 -37.84 29.11 -24.80
C ASP A 47 -37.64 27.62 -25.13
N SER A 48 -38.36 26.83 -24.35
CA SER A 48 -38.73 25.45 -24.63
C SER A 48 -37.90 24.34 -23.97
N LEU A 49 -38.48 23.85 -22.88
CA LEU A 49 -38.26 22.56 -22.24
C LEU A 49 -38.30 21.40 -23.23
N LYS A 50 -37.24 20.60 -23.29
CA LYS A 50 -37.31 19.15 -23.57
C LYS A 50 -36.07 18.39 -23.10
N ALA A 51 -36.37 17.38 -22.27
CA ALA A 51 -35.65 16.11 -22.04
C ALA A 51 -34.17 16.18 -21.68
N ALA A 52 -33.92 15.80 -20.45
CA ALA A 52 -32.63 15.39 -19.93
C ALA A 52 -32.02 14.27 -20.79
N ASP A 53 -30.98 14.60 -21.52
CA ASP A 53 -30.06 13.63 -22.06
C ASP A 53 -28.86 13.55 -21.08
N SER A 54 -28.78 12.44 -20.38
CA SER A 54 -27.73 12.20 -19.41
C SER A 54 -26.40 12.08 -20.17
N LEU A 55 -25.57 13.10 -20.06
CA LEU A 55 -24.16 13.01 -20.43
C LEU A 55 -23.49 11.95 -19.54
N GLN A 56 -23.47 10.71 -20.03
CA GLN A 56 -22.55 9.71 -19.52
C GLN A 56 -21.13 10.17 -19.90
N VAL A 57 -20.43 10.71 -18.90
CA VAL A 57 -18.99 10.82 -18.98
C VAL A 57 -18.45 9.40 -19.04
N MET A 58 -18.19 8.89 -20.24
CA MET A 58 -17.39 7.70 -20.42
C MET A 58 -15.97 8.04 -19.98
N THR A 59 -15.66 7.77 -18.74
CA THR A 59 -14.27 7.60 -18.33
C THR A 59 -13.81 6.32 -19.01
N ASP A 60 -13.02 6.43 -20.07
CA ASP A 60 -12.25 5.34 -20.64
C ASP A 60 -11.21 4.90 -19.59
N THR A 61 -11.66 4.14 -18.60
CA THR A 61 -10.76 3.38 -17.73
C THR A 61 -10.27 2.21 -18.57
N VAL A 62 -9.08 2.36 -19.17
CA VAL A 62 -8.34 1.25 -19.76
C VAL A 62 -8.23 0.18 -18.68
N PRO A 63 -8.77 -1.04 -18.90
CA PRO A 63 -8.69 -2.08 -17.87
C PRO A 63 -7.21 -2.36 -17.58
N PRO A 64 -6.82 -2.53 -16.31
CA PRO A 64 -5.44 -2.78 -15.95
C PRO A 64 -4.93 -4.00 -16.71
N LYS A 65 -3.77 -3.86 -17.35
CA LYS A 65 -3.14 -4.93 -18.11
C LYS A 65 -2.92 -6.12 -17.19
N LYS A 66 -3.60 -7.24 -17.43
CA LYS A 66 -3.39 -8.46 -16.67
C LYS A 66 -1.97 -8.96 -16.93
N THR A 67 -1.13 -8.89 -15.91
CA THR A 67 0.22 -9.42 -15.94
C THR A 67 0.25 -10.81 -15.30
N LYS A 68 1.23 -11.63 -15.68
CA LYS A 68 1.37 -13.01 -15.17
C LYS A 68 2.42 -13.07 -14.06
N VAL A 69 2.15 -13.93 -13.08
CA VAL A 69 3.16 -14.42 -12.14
C VAL A 69 3.98 -15.50 -12.84
N TYR A 70 5.29 -15.39 -12.78
CA TYR A 70 6.24 -16.34 -13.36
C TYR A 70 7.01 -17.05 -12.28
N LEU A 71 7.02 -18.39 -12.30
CA LEU A 71 7.98 -19.17 -11.51
C LEU A 71 9.37 -19.00 -12.16
N ILE A 72 10.32 -18.53 -11.37
CA ILE A 72 11.72 -18.35 -11.79
C ILE A 72 12.57 -19.53 -11.39
N HIS A 73 12.38 -20.01 -10.13
CA HIS A 73 13.17 -21.11 -9.57
C HIS A 73 12.38 -21.91 -8.53
N SER A 74 12.67 -23.19 -8.46
CA SER A 74 12.41 -24.10 -7.34
C SER A 74 13.31 -25.32 -7.44
N ASN A 75 13.70 -25.90 -6.32
CA ASN A 75 14.52 -27.14 -6.35
C ASN A 75 13.69 -28.33 -6.84
N THR A 76 12.41 -28.39 -6.46
CA THR A 76 11.50 -29.44 -6.93
C THR A 76 10.15 -28.87 -7.33
N LEU A 77 9.55 -29.47 -8.36
CA LEU A 77 8.18 -29.23 -8.78
C LEU A 77 7.47 -30.56 -8.91
N SER A 78 6.33 -30.69 -8.29
CA SER A 78 5.49 -31.88 -8.36
C SER A 78 4.01 -31.55 -8.48
N PHE A 79 3.22 -32.54 -8.88
CA PHE A 79 1.76 -32.45 -8.91
C PHE A 79 1.20 -33.61 -8.10
N ASP A 80 0.47 -33.32 -7.04
CA ASP A 80 -0.23 -34.31 -6.24
C ASP A 80 -1.68 -33.85 -6.02
N LYS A 81 -2.60 -34.51 -6.75
CA LYS A 81 -4.02 -34.20 -6.65
C LYS A 81 -4.66 -34.53 -5.30
N ALA A 82 -4.00 -35.39 -4.51
CA ALA A 82 -4.48 -35.71 -3.16
C ALA A 82 -4.11 -34.62 -2.14
N VAL A 83 -3.03 -33.88 -2.39
CA VAL A 83 -2.57 -32.77 -1.55
C VAL A 83 -3.20 -31.45 -1.98
N LYS A 84 -3.08 -31.07 -3.26
CA LYS A 84 -3.63 -29.85 -3.81
C LYS A 84 -3.98 -30.06 -5.29
N PRO A 85 -5.25 -30.29 -5.65
CA PRO A 85 -5.63 -30.81 -6.98
C PRO A 85 -5.28 -29.90 -8.16
N ASP A 86 -5.28 -28.58 -7.93
CA ASP A 86 -5.13 -27.56 -9.00
C ASP A 86 -3.83 -26.77 -8.92
N ALA A 87 -2.88 -27.21 -8.08
CA ALA A 87 -1.63 -26.50 -7.84
C ALA A 87 -0.39 -27.29 -8.26
N GLN A 88 0.63 -26.56 -8.69
CA GLN A 88 2.01 -27.03 -8.70
C GLN A 88 2.55 -26.92 -7.29
N ILE A 89 3.13 -28.00 -6.76
CA ILE A 89 3.75 -28.06 -5.43
C ILE A 89 5.24 -27.82 -5.62
N LEU A 90 5.73 -26.74 -5.03
CA LEU A 90 7.11 -26.28 -5.17
C LEU A 90 7.81 -26.34 -3.81
N ASN A 91 9.05 -26.83 -3.80
CA ASN A 91 9.85 -26.87 -2.58
C ASN A 91 11.31 -26.52 -2.86
N GLY A 92 11.89 -25.79 -1.93
CA GLY A 92 13.29 -25.39 -1.86
C GLY A 92 13.62 -24.21 -2.77
N ASP A 93 14.10 -23.15 -2.18
CA ASP A 93 14.57 -21.92 -2.85
C ASP A 93 13.58 -21.39 -3.90
N VAL A 94 12.29 -21.37 -3.55
CA VAL A 94 11.24 -20.97 -4.49
C VAL A 94 11.32 -19.47 -4.75
N CYS A 95 11.33 -19.10 -6.03
CA CYS A 95 11.35 -17.71 -6.46
C CYS A 95 10.30 -17.47 -7.55
N PHE A 96 9.45 -16.47 -7.33
CA PHE A 96 8.51 -15.95 -8.32
C PHE A 96 8.84 -14.52 -8.71
N ARG A 97 8.39 -14.12 -9.89
CA ARG A 97 8.42 -12.74 -10.36
C ARG A 97 7.06 -12.32 -10.90
N HIS A 98 6.62 -11.13 -10.48
CA HIS A 98 5.48 -10.45 -11.08
C HIS A 98 5.84 -8.99 -11.37
N ASP A 99 5.96 -8.65 -12.64
CA ASP A 99 6.50 -7.36 -13.12
C ASP A 99 7.91 -7.09 -12.56
N SER A 100 8.05 -6.02 -11.75
CA SER A 100 9.30 -5.64 -11.08
C SER A 100 9.47 -6.23 -9.68
N SER A 101 8.49 -6.99 -9.19
CA SER A 101 8.52 -7.56 -7.83
C SER A 101 8.99 -9.01 -7.86
N TYR A 102 9.78 -9.38 -6.87
CA TYR A 102 10.22 -10.75 -6.62
C TYR A 102 9.65 -11.26 -5.30
N MET A 103 9.33 -12.55 -5.28
CA MET A 103 8.79 -13.23 -4.10
C MET A 103 9.59 -14.52 -3.88
N TYR A 104 10.10 -14.71 -2.68
CA TYR A 104 10.93 -15.86 -2.28
C TYR A 104 10.26 -16.57 -1.11
N CYS A 105 10.40 -17.90 -1.03
CA CYS A 105 9.92 -18.71 0.09
C CYS A 105 10.58 -20.11 0.09
N ASP A 106 10.37 -20.87 1.14
CA ASP A 106 10.86 -22.25 1.22
C ASP A 106 10.00 -23.22 0.42
N SER A 107 8.66 -23.00 0.42
CA SER A 107 7.72 -23.83 -0.32
C SER A 107 6.50 -23.04 -0.77
N ALA A 108 5.85 -23.50 -1.84
CA ALA A 108 4.68 -22.82 -2.37
C ALA A 108 3.73 -23.77 -3.10
N TYR A 109 2.46 -23.38 -3.14
CA TYR A 109 1.48 -23.86 -4.09
C TYR A 109 1.27 -22.79 -5.18
N PHE A 110 1.49 -23.15 -6.43
CA PHE A 110 1.29 -22.23 -7.55
C PHE A 110 0.09 -22.68 -8.39
N PHE A 111 -0.89 -21.80 -8.51
CA PHE A 111 -2.13 -22.00 -9.25
C PHE A 111 -2.05 -21.24 -10.58
N GLU A 112 -1.50 -21.89 -11.61
CA GLU A 112 -1.25 -21.22 -12.89
C GLU A 112 -2.54 -20.72 -13.55
N GLN A 113 -3.66 -21.45 -13.40
CA GLN A 113 -4.94 -21.11 -14.03
C GLN A 113 -5.55 -19.83 -13.45
N THR A 114 -5.44 -19.62 -12.15
CA THR A 114 -5.93 -18.44 -11.44
C THR A 114 -4.87 -17.36 -11.29
N ASN A 115 -3.64 -17.62 -11.73
CA ASN A 115 -2.51 -16.71 -11.62
C ASN A 115 -2.23 -16.32 -10.16
N SER A 116 -2.36 -17.26 -9.22
CA SER A 116 -2.22 -17.05 -7.79
C SER A 116 -1.23 -18.02 -7.16
N LEU A 117 -0.75 -17.70 -5.97
CA LEU A 117 0.15 -18.56 -5.21
C LEU A 117 -0.11 -18.47 -3.70
N GLU A 118 0.18 -19.56 -3.00
CA GLU A 118 0.33 -19.62 -1.55
C GLU A 118 1.80 -19.93 -1.26
N ALA A 119 2.47 -19.11 -0.47
CA ALA A 119 3.87 -19.27 -0.11
C ALA A 119 4.02 -19.45 1.40
N PHE A 120 4.94 -20.31 1.80
CA PHE A 120 5.11 -20.76 3.18
C PHE A 120 6.58 -20.70 3.59
N SER A 121 6.81 -20.23 4.79
CA SER A 121 8.11 -20.17 5.48
C SER A 121 9.13 -19.28 4.78
N ASN A 122 9.77 -18.43 5.56
CA ASN A 122 10.77 -17.49 5.10
C ASN A 122 10.33 -16.67 3.87
N VAL A 123 9.04 -16.28 3.88
CA VAL A 123 8.50 -15.47 2.79
C VAL A 123 9.19 -14.11 2.77
N ARG A 124 9.66 -13.70 1.59
CA ARG A 124 10.24 -12.39 1.35
C ARG A 124 9.75 -11.84 0.01
N MET A 125 9.18 -10.67 0.05
CA MET A 125 8.83 -9.90 -1.16
C MET A 125 9.78 -8.72 -1.29
N GLU A 126 10.20 -8.44 -2.51
CA GLU A 126 11.07 -7.31 -2.85
C GLU A 126 10.42 -6.50 -3.96
N GLN A 127 10.42 -5.18 -3.80
CA GLN A 127 9.99 -4.25 -4.84
C GLN A 127 11.00 -3.11 -4.96
N GLY A 128 11.75 -3.11 -6.05
CA GLY A 128 12.91 -2.25 -6.18
C GLY A 128 13.97 -2.54 -5.10
N ASP A 129 14.77 -1.52 -4.78
CA ASP A 129 15.88 -1.63 -3.84
C ASP A 129 15.54 -1.13 -2.42
N THR A 130 14.30 -0.73 -2.19
CA THR A 130 13.91 -0.03 -0.96
C THR A 130 12.79 -0.67 -0.17
N LEU A 131 11.93 -1.46 -0.80
CA LEU A 131 10.81 -2.11 -0.14
C LEU A 131 11.06 -3.62 -0.01
N PHE A 132 11.13 -4.07 1.24
CA PHE A 132 11.24 -5.48 1.60
C PHE A 132 10.12 -5.84 2.55
N VAL A 133 9.40 -6.93 2.28
CA VAL A 133 8.34 -7.45 3.14
C VAL A 133 8.63 -8.91 3.46
N TYR A 134 8.60 -9.26 4.72
CA TYR A 134 8.86 -10.59 5.26
C TYR A 134 7.61 -11.11 5.98
N GLY A 135 7.46 -12.41 6.07
CA GLY A 135 6.40 -13.08 6.82
C GLY A 135 6.53 -14.59 6.75
N ASP A 136 5.69 -15.31 7.46
CA ASP A 136 5.70 -16.78 7.43
C ASP A 136 4.72 -17.35 6.40
N TYR A 137 3.71 -16.58 6.03
CA TYR A 137 2.70 -16.93 5.03
C TYR A 137 2.38 -15.78 4.11
N LEU A 138 2.21 -16.10 2.81
CA LEU A 138 1.71 -15.18 1.79
C LEU A 138 0.69 -15.89 0.91
N PHE A 139 -0.50 -15.32 0.78
CA PHE A 139 -1.35 -15.56 -0.37
C PHE A 139 -1.28 -14.37 -1.32
N TYR A 140 -1.00 -14.62 -2.59
CA TYR A 140 -0.93 -13.59 -3.62
C TYR A 140 -1.87 -13.93 -4.79
N ASP A 141 -2.81 -13.04 -5.08
CA ASP A 141 -3.64 -13.10 -6.28
C ASP A 141 -3.05 -12.18 -7.36
N GLY A 142 -2.41 -12.76 -8.35
CA GLY A 142 -1.80 -12.02 -9.43
C GLY A 142 -2.81 -11.42 -10.42
N SER A 143 -4.07 -11.84 -10.38
CA SER A 143 -5.14 -11.29 -11.24
C SER A 143 -5.67 -9.98 -10.68
N THR A 144 -5.86 -9.89 -9.38
CA THR A 144 -6.28 -8.69 -8.66
C THR A 144 -5.09 -7.87 -8.15
N GLN A 145 -3.91 -8.48 -8.11
CA GLN A 145 -2.67 -7.93 -7.57
C GLN A 145 -2.79 -7.58 -6.07
N VAL A 146 -3.46 -8.45 -5.31
CA VAL A 146 -3.59 -8.33 -3.86
C VAL A 146 -2.69 -9.36 -3.17
N ALA A 147 -1.90 -8.89 -2.20
CA ALA A 147 -1.07 -9.70 -1.33
C ALA A 147 -1.64 -9.71 0.09
N TYR A 148 -1.72 -10.89 0.68
CA TYR A 148 -2.15 -11.13 2.06
C TYR A 148 -0.99 -11.80 2.80
N LEU A 149 -0.25 -11.03 3.61
CA LEU A 149 0.82 -11.56 4.45
C LEU A 149 0.31 -11.79 5.87
N ARG A 150 0.75 -12.88 6.47
CA ARG A 150 0.34 -13.31 7.81
C ARG A 150 1.54 -13.86 8.58
N GLU A 151 1.45 -13.72 9.89
CA GLU A 151 2.40 -14.26 10.86
C GLU A 151 3.80 -13.65 10.73
N ASN A 152 4.26 -13.02 11.78
CA ASN A 152 5.60 -12.40 11.87
C ASN A 152 5.90 -11.43 10.72
N VAL A 153 4.90 -10.65 10.30
CA VAL A 153 5.06 -9.74 9.18
C VAL A 153 5.95 -8.57 9.58
N ARG A 154 6.99 -8.34 8.77
CA ARG A 154 7.88 -7.19 8.89
C ARG A 154 8.04 -6.54 7.52
N MET A 155 7.71 -5.25 7.44
CA MET A 155 7.90 -4.46 6.22
C MET A 155 8.96 -3.39 6.48
N GLU A 156 9.99 -3.39 5.67
CA GLU A 156 11.09 -2.42 5.72
C GLU A 156 11.03 -1.53 4.49
N ASN A 157 11.08 -0.22 4.71
CA ASN A 157 11.17 0.76 3.65
C ASN A 157 12.07 1.93 4.08
N GLY A 158 13.31 1.92 3.60
CA GLY A 158 14.32 2.88 4.02
C GLY A 158 14.65 2.77 5.51
N GLN A 159 14.30 3.80 6.29
CA GLN A 159 14.56 3.86 7.74
C GLN A 159 13.33 3.50 8.59
N VAL A 160 12.23 3.12 7.96
CA VAL A 160 10.98 2.79 8.65
C VAL A 160 10.72 1.30 8.59
N THR A 161 10.35 0.72 9.71
CA THR A 161 9.96 -0.69 9.82
C THR A 161 8.59 -0.79 10.45
N LEU A 162 7.69 -1.53 9.78
CA LEU A 162 6.41 -1.97 10.35
C LEU A 162 6.55 -3.42 10.80
N PHE A 163 6.07 -3.71 12.00
CA PHE A 163 5.85 -5.05 12.55
C PHE A 163 4.36 -5.27 12.77
N THR A 164 3.82 -6.38 12.29
CA THR A 164 2.41 -6.77 12.45
C THR A 164 2.25 -8.27 12.23
N ASP A 165 1.12 -8.85 12.58
CA ASP A 165 0.78 -10.23 12.21
C ASP A 165 -0.14 -10.31 10.99
N SER A 166 -0.66 -9.16 10.51
CA SER A 166 -1.55 -9.11 9.35
C SER A 166 -1.25 -7.89 8.48
N LEU A 167 -0.81 -8.11 7.25
CA LEU A 167 -0.64 -7.04 6.26
C LEU A 167 -1.35 -7.42 4.97
N ASN A 168 -2.24 -6.57 4.51
CA ASN A 168 -2.82 -6.65 3.18
C ASN A 168 -2.26 -5.51 2.34
N TYR A 169 -1.91 -5.81 1.10
CA TYR A 169 -1.45 -4.82 0.15
C TYR A 169 -2.19 -4.97 -1.18
N GLU A 170 -2.96 -3.97 -1.52
CA GLU A 170 -3.69 -3.87 -2.78
C GLU A 170 -2.88 -3.02 -3.75
N ARG A 171 -2.25 -3.68 -4.72
CA ARG A 171 -1.26 -3.05 -5.57
C ARG A 171 -1.85 -2.07 -6.60
N ILE A 172 -3.08 -2.33 -7.09
CA ILE A 172 -3.74 -1.45 -8.06
C ILE A 172 -4.11 -0.10 -7.45
N PRO A 173 -4.87 -0.03 -6.32
CA PRO A 173 -5.10 1.23 -5.64
C PRO A 173 -3.88 1.68 -4.83
N ASN A 174 -2.84 0.86 -4.74
CA ASN A 174 -1.63 1.12 -3.97
C ASN A 174 -1.94 1.45 -2.49
N ILE A 175 -2.71 0.57 -1.84
CA ILE A 175 -3.12 0.72 -0.45
C ILE A 175 -2.59 -0.46 0.36
N GLY A 176 -1.85 -0.15 1.43
CA GLY A 176 -1.44 -1.12 2.43
C GLY A 176 -2.17 -0.90 3.74
N TYR A 177 -2.61 -1.98 4.40
CA TYR A 177 -3.27 -1.90 5.71
C TYR A 177 -3.04 -3.14 6.56
N TYR A 178 -3.00 -2.93 7.89
CA TYR A 178 -2.98 -3.98 8.91
C TYR A 178 -4.16 -3.80 9.86
N PHE A 179 -4.59 -4.86 10.57
CA PHE A 179 -5.82 -4.85 11.37
C PHE A 179 -5.78 -5.71 12.65
N GLU A 180 -4.65 -6.25 13.04
CA GLU A 180 -4.50 -7.05 14.27
C GLU A 180 -3.40 -6.49 15.18
N GLY A 181 -3.20 -5.18 15.09
CA GLY A 181 -2.11 -4.50 15.74
C GLY A 181 -0.90 -4.33 14.84
N GLY A 182 -0.23 -3.20 15.00
CA GLY A 182 0.99 -2.89 14.30
C GLY A 182 1.85 -1.94 15.09
N LEU A 183 3.15 -2.10 14.94
CA LEU A 183 4.18 -1.23 15.49
C LEU A 183 5.03 -0.68 14.35
N ILE A 184 5.01 0.62 14.17
CA ILE A 184 5.85 1.32 13.22
C ILE A 184 7.00 1.97 13.98
N VAL A 185 8.21 1.71 13.53
CA VAL A 185 9.44 2.22 14.17
C VAL A 185 10.27 2.98 13.16
N ASP A 186 10.71 4.16 13.52
CA ASP A 186 11.78 4.88 12.84
C ASP A 186 12.95 5.18 13.78
N SER A 187 13.85 6.09 13.40
CA SER A 187 15.04 6.43 14.20
C SER A 187 14.74 7.10 15.55
N LEU A 188 13.56 7.72 15.69
CA LEU A 188 13.21 8.54 16.86
C LEU A 188 11.84 8.19 17.45
N ASN A 189 10.95 7.62 16.65
CA ASN A 189 9.55 7.45 17.04
C ASN A 189 9.12 5.99 16.94
N GLN A 190 8.17 5.64 17.82
CA GLN A 190 7.40 4.40 17.71
C GLN A 190 5.92 4.78 17.69
N LEU A 191 5.19 4.23 16.72
CA LEU A 191 3.74 4.37 16.64
C LEU A 191 3.11 2.99 16.69
N SER A 192 2.23 2.77 17.64
CA SER A 192 1.40 1.56 17.72
C SER A 192 -0.07 1.89 17.55
N SER A 193 -0.82 1.00 16.93
CA SER A 193 -2.28 1.07 16.80
C SER A 193 -2.84 -0.31 16.49
N PHE A 194 -4.14 -0.51 16.68
CA PHE A 194 -4.78 -1.76 16.29
C PHE A 194 -4.96 -1.86 14.77
N TYR A 195 -5.36 -0.76 14.14
CA TYR A 195 -5.52 -0.63 12.68
C TYR A 195 -4.63 0.48 12.13
N GLY A 196 -4.00 0.23 10.99
CA GLY A 196 -3.29 1.25 10.25
C GLY A 196 -3.42 1.06 8.75
N GLN A 197 -3.59 2.15 8.01
CA GLN A 197 -3.71 2.19 6.56
C GLN A 197 -2.87 3.33 6.00
N TYR A 198 -2.25 3.10 4.85
CA TYR A 198 -1.59 4.15 4.08
C TYR A 198 -1.95 4.05 2.59
N SER A 199 -2.27 5.20 2.01
CA SER A 199 -2.50 5.37 0.57
C SER A 199 -1.52 6.40 0.00
N PRO A 200 -0.53 5.98 -0.80
CA PRO A 200 0.38 6.88 -1.48
C PRO A 200 -0.30 7.86 -2.45
N GLU A 201 -1.43 7.48 -3.02
CA GLU A 201 -2.18 8.31 -3.96
C GLU A 201 -2.80 9.52 -3.27
N THR A 202 -3.48 9.30 -2.15
CA THR A 202 -4.09 10.39 -1.35
C THR A 202 -3.10 11.04 -0.39
N LYS A 203 -1.90 10.48 -0.22
CA LYS A 203 -0.88 10.89 0.76
C LYS A 203 -1.36 10.79 2.22
N LEU A 204 -2.44 10.05 2.46
CA LEU A 204 -3.05 9.94 3.77
C LEU A 204 -2.69 8.61 4.45
N ALA A 205 -2.20 8.71 5.68
CA ALA A 205 -2.11 7.60 6.62
C ALA A 205 -3.16 7.77 7.71
N VAL A 206 -3.83 6.67 8.04
CA VAL A 206 -4.90 6.61 9.05
C VAL A 206 -4.56 5.52 10.04
N PHE A 207 -4.61 5.86 11.33
CA PHE A 207 -4.41 4.93 12.44
C PHE A 207 -5.62 5.00 13.34
N ASN A 208 -6.15 3.86 13.73
CA ASN A 208 -7.33 3.75 14.57
C ASN A 208 -7.11 2.75 15.70
N ASP A 209 -7.85 2.96 16.76
CA ASP A 209 -7.89 2.16 17.98
C ASP A 209 -6.56 2.08 18.71
N SER A 210 -6.56 2.66 19.91
CA SER A 210 -5.43 2.65 20.84
C SER A 210 -4.15 3.19 20.22
N VAL A 211 -4.25 4.28 19.48
CA VAL A 211 -3.07 4.89 18.85
C VAL A 211 -2.17 5.48 19.94
N GLN A 212 -0.93 5.03 19.95
CA GLN A 212 0.12 5.55 20.84
C GLN A 212 1.33 5.93 19.99
N VAL A 213 1.81 7.14 20.19
CA VAL A 213 3.05 7.63 19.59
C VAL A 213 4.04 7.92 20.70
N GLU A 214 5.18 7.28 20.69
CA GLU A 214 6.28 7.48 21.60
C GLU A 214 7.46 8.16 20.91
N ASN A 215 7.98 9.18 21.55
CA ASN A 215 9.16 9.92 21.14
C ASN A 215 9.97 10.23 22.44
N PRO A 216 11.30 10.43 22.38
CA PRO A 216 12.08 10.77 23.57
C PRO A 216 11.55 11.96 24.38
N ASP A 217 10.85 12.90 23.75
CA ASP A 217 10.35 14.12 24.38
C ASP A 217 8.90 14.03 24.87
N PHE A 218 8.10 13.11 24.29
CA PHE A 218 6.67 13.00 24.61
C PHE A 218 6.08 11.63 24.33
N THR A 219 4.96 11.33 24.94
CA THR A 219 4.07 10.24 24.58
C THR A 219 2.68 10.80 24.31
N LEU A 220 2.09 10.41 23.18
CA LEU A 220 0.78 10.85 22.73
C LEU A 220 -0.14 9.64 22.60
N TYR A 221 -1.37 9.75 23.12
CA TYR A 221 -2.43 8.76 22.98
C TYR A 221 -3.61 9.39 22.25
N SER A 222 -4.22 8.66 21.31
CA SER A 222 -5.44 9.08 20.65
C SER A 222 -6.27 7.87 20.20
N ASP A 223 -7.56 8.07 19.95
CA ASP A 223 -8.41 7.02 19.39
C ASP A 223 -8.15 6.90 17.89
N THR A 224 -7.95 8.03 17.23
CA THR A 224 -7.67 8.09 15.79
C THR A 224 -6.59 9.13 15.53
N LEU A 225 -5.68 8.80 14.60
CA LEU A 225 -4.68 9.73 14.10
C LEU A 225 -4.68 9.67 12.56
N HIS A 226 -4.85 10.81 11.94
CA HIS A 226 -4.70 11.01 10.50
C HIS A 226 -3.46 11.84 10.24
N TYR A 227 -2.65 11.40 9.31
CA TYR A 227 -1.44 12.09 8.91
C TYR A 227 -1.39 12.26 7.41
N ASP A 228 -1.38 13.50 6.96
CA ASP A 228 -1.15 13.86 5.57
C ASP A 228 0.36 13.98 5.33
N THR A 229 0.92 13.07 4.53
CA THR A 229 2.36 13.00 4.29
C THR A 229 2.89 14.10 3.38
N GLU A 230 2.02 14.79 2.63
CA GLU A 230 2.39 15.89 1.73
C GLU A 230 2.38 17.23 2.49
N SER A 231 1.23 17.60 3.06
CA SER A 231 1.07 18.85 3.82
C SER A 231 1.70 18.80 5.21
N LYS A 232 2.04 17.58 5.69
CA LYS A 232 2.51 17.32 7.05
C LYS A 232 1.50 17.69 8.14
N ALA A 233 0.23 17.74 7.76
CA ALA A 233 -0.84 17.98 8.70
C ALA A 233 -1.18 16.72 9.48
N VAL A 234 -1.44 16.90 10.77
CA VAL A 234 -1.91 15.84 11.67
C VAL A 234 -3.24 16.24 12.24
N SER A 235 -4.22 15.35 12.20
CA SER A 235 -5.46 15.46 12.95
C SER A 235 -5.67 14.22 13.80
N TYR A 236 -6.25 14.40 14.97
CA TYR A 236 -6.47 13.34 15.95
C TYR A 236 -7.75 13.57 16.75
N THR A 237 -8.28 12.49 17.31
CA THR A 237 -9.44 12.54 18.21
C THR A 237 -9.06 12.02 19.60
N HIS A 238 -9.65 12.64 20.65
CA HIS A 238 -9.44 12.28 22.06
C HIS A 238 -7.97 12.25 22.50
N LEU A 239 -7.22 13.27 22.11
CA LEU A 239 -5.81 13.40 22.41
C LEU A 239 -5.54 13.48 23.93
N ARG A 240 -4.60 12.67 24.40
CA ARG A 240 -3.92 12.79 25.68
C ARG A 240 -2.41 12.77 25.44
N ALA A 241 -1.72 13.81 25.83
CA ALA A 241 -0.27 13.90 25.70
C ALA A 241 0.38 14.01 27.08
N HIS A 242 1.49 13.30 27.28
CA HIS A 242 2.33 13.42 28.47
C HIS A 242 3.74 13.78 28.02
N GLU A 243 4.31 14.82 28.66
CA GLU A 243 5.73 15.11 28.48
C GLU A 243 6.54 14.12 29.33
N THR A 244 7.57 13.53 28.76
CA THR A 244 8.55 12.72 29.51
C THR A 244 9.47 13.66 30.25
N ALA A 245 9.47 13.57 31.58
CA ALA A 245 10.32 14.40 32.44
C ALA A 245 11.78 13.89 32.41
#